data_be16d4e6c591f2c0aae2128770124d2f
#
_entry.id   be16d4e6c591f2c0aae2128770124d2f
#
_cell.length_a   1.000
_cell.length_b   1.000
_cell.length_c   1.000
_cell.angle_alpha   90.00
_cell.angle_beta   90.00
_cell.angle_gamma   90.00
#
_symmetry.space_group_name_H-M   'P 1'
#
loop_
_entity.id
_entity.type
_entity.pdbx_description
1 polymer ?
#
loop_
_entity_poly.entity_id
_entity_poly.type
_entity_poly.pdbx_seq_one_letter_code
_entity_poly.pdbx_strand_id
1 'polypeptide(L)'
;MAIYSYKNYKPVIHESAYIHPLAAVTGNVIIGKDVYIGPGAAIRGDWGKIVIKDGCNVQENCTIHMFPGVTVTLEEGAHVGHGAIIHGSHLGKNCLIGMNAVIMDNVKIGSGCIVGALTFIKEGD
;
A
#
# COMPACT_ATOMS: atom_id res chain seq x y z
N MET A 1 -2.32 -10.92 14.61
CA MET A 1 -1.88 -10.41 13.28
C MET A 1 -2.24 -11.41 12.20
N ALA A 2 -2.85 -10.94 11.13
CA ALA A 2 -3.24 -11.80 10.03
C ALA A 2 -2.21 -11.69 8.90
N ILE A 3 -1.14 -12.45 9.02
CA ILE A 3 -0.06 -12.52 8.05
C ILE A 3 -0.14 -13.87 7.36
N TYR A 4 -0.37 -13.85 6.04
CA TYR A 4 -0.60 -15.06 5.27
C TYR A 4 0.42 -15.24 4.16
N SER A 5 0.91 -16.47 4.03
CA SER A 5 1.68 -16.87 2.85
C SER A 5 0.74 -17.08 1.66
N TYR A 6 1.22 -16.79 0.46
CA TYR A 6 0.53 -17.14 -0.76
C TYR A 6 1.52 -17.80 -1.71
N LYS A 7 1.23 -19.02 -2.13
CA LYS A 7 2.19 -19.87 -2.87
C LYS A 7 3.49 -19.95 -2.07
N ASN A 8 4.62 -19.57 -2.65
CA ASN A 8 5.92 -19.62 -1.97
C ASN A 8 6.30 -18.29 -1.33
N TYR A 9 5.41 -17.30 -1.32
CA TYR A 9 5.71 -15.97 -0.79
C TYR A 9 5.12 -15.79 0.59
N LYS A 10 6.00 -15.41 1.52
CA LYS A 10 5.59 -15.00 2.86
C LYS A 10 5.97 -13.53 3.03
N PRO A 11 5.07 -12.70 3.56
CA PRO A 11 5.41 -11.30 3.81
C PRO A 11 6.68 -11.15 4.64
N VAL A 12 7.54 -10.21 4.23
CA VAL A 12 8.75 -9.84 4.94
C VAL A 12 8.50 -8.49 5.60
N ILE A 13 8.42 -8.48 6.93
CA ILE A 13 8.01 -7.31 7.69
C ILE A 13 9.11 -6.96 8.66
N HIS A 14 9.61 -5.71 8.60
CA HIS A 14 10.62 -5.25 9.53
C HIS A 14 10.06 -5.27 10.95
N GLU A 15 10.90 -5.60 11.92
CA GLU A 15 10.46 -5.76 13.31
C GLU A 15 9.90 -4.48 13.93
N SER A 16 10.32 -3.31 13.44
CA SER A 16 9.80 -2.02 13.92
C SER A 16 8.47 -1.61 13.31
N ALA A 17 7.98 -2.33 12.30
CA ALA A 17 6.68 -2.03 11.69
C ALA A 17 5.55 -2.47 12.61
N TYR A 18 4.49 -1.66 12.65
CA TYR A 18 3.29 -2.03 13.38
C TYR A 18 2.17 -2.44 12.42
N ILE A 19 1.75 -3.70 12.50
CA ILE A 19 0.62 -4.22 11.74
C ILE A 19 -0.53 -4.44 12.72
N HIS A 20 -1.61 -3.69 12.55
CA HIS A 20 -2.76 -3.85 13.44
C HIS A 20 -3.29 -5.29 13.34
N PRO A 21 -3.71 -5.91 14.45
CA PRO A 21 -4.22 -7.30 14.44
C PRO A 21 -5.39 -7.55 13.48
N LEU A 22 -6.16 -6.52 13.15
CA LEU A 22 -7.28 -6.63 12.21
C LEU A 22 -6.91 -6.30 10.77
N ALA A 23 -5.63 -6.06 10.48
CA ALA A 23 -5.15 -5.94 9.11
C ALA A 23 -4.78 -7.31 8.55
N ALA A 24 -4.90 -7.48 7.23
CA ALA A 24 -4.48 -8.71 6.57
C ALA A 24 -3.34 -8.39 5.59
N VAL A 25 -2.22 -9.09 5.73
CA VAL A 25 -1.06 -8.96 4.84
C VAL A 25 -0.79 -10.31 4.22
N THR A 26 -0.85 -10.41 2.90
CA THR A 26 -0.82 -11.68 2.18
C THR A 26 0.23 -11.68 1.09
N GLY A 27 1.07 -12.70 1.05
CA GLY A 27 1.89 -13.04 -0.11
C GLY A 27 3.17 -12.23 -0.25
N ASN A 28 3.45 -11.81 -1.47
CA ASN A 28 4.71 -11.16 -1.84
C ASN A 28 4.70 -9.68 -1.45
N VAL A 29 4.91 -9.42 -0.16
CA VAL A 29 4.86 -8.08 0.43
C VAL A 29 6.14 -7.85 1.24
N ILE A 30 6.78 -6.70 1.03
CA ILE A 30 7.92 -6.26 1.82
C ILE A 30 7.53 -4.96 2.52
N ILE A 31 7.61 -4.95 3.85
CA ILE A 31 7.25 -3.80 4.68
C ILE A 31 8.49 -3.35 5.45
N GLY A 32 8.87 -2.10 5.27
CA GLY A 32 10.08 -1.51 5.85
C GLY A 32 9.93 -1.04 7.29
N LYS A 33 10.91 -0.26 7.73
CA LYS A 33 11.01 0.23 9.11
C LYS A 33 9.92 1.25 9.41
N ASP A 34 9.41 1.21 10.63
CA ASP A 34 8.51 2.22 11.18
C ASP A 34 7.26 2.46 10.31
N VAL A 35 6.84 1.42 9.60
CA VAL A 35 5.60 1.45 8.81
C VAL A 35 4.41 1.16 9.74
N TYR A 36 3.32 1.87 9.52
CA TYR A 36 2.06 1.62 10.23
C TYR A 36 1.02 1.08 9.24
N ILE A 37 0.42 -0.07 9.58
CA ILE A 37 -0.72 -0.63 8.83
C ILE A 37 -1.92 -0.70 9.77
N GLY A 38 -2.97 0.02 9.46
CA GLY A 38 -4.14 0.18 10.32
C GLY A 38 -5.16 -0.96 10.21
N PRO A 39 -6.15 -0.96 11.11
CA PRO A 39 -7.17 -2.01 11.15
C PRO A 39 -7.99 -2.03 9.85
N GLY A 40 -8.30 -3.25 9.41
CA GLY A 40 -9.10 -3.45 8.21
C GLY A 40 -8.35 -3.23 6.90
N ALA A 41 -7.07 -2.84 6.93
CA ALA A 41 -6.29 -2.71 5.71
C ALA A 41 -6.00 -4.08 5.12
N ALA A 42 -6.09 -4.20 3.80
CA ALA A 42 -5.81 -5.43 3.07
C ALA A 42 -4.65 -5.18 2.11
N ILE A 43 -3.50 -5.76 2.41
CA ILE A 43 -2.27 -5.66 1.62
C ILE A 43 -2.10 -6.98 0.90
N ARG A 44 -2.45 -7.01 -0.40
CA ARG A 44 -2.59 -8.26 -1.13
C ARG A 44 -1.52 -8.41 -2.20
N GLY A 45 -0.40 -9.02 -1.85
CA GLY A 45 0.66 -9.40 -2.79
C GLY A 45 0.43 -10.79 -3.38
N ASP A 46 -0.81 -11.08 -3.80
CA ASP A 46 -1.18 -12.41 -4.29
C ASP A 46 -1.11 -12.53 -5.82
N TRP A 47 -1.19 -11.43 -6.56
CA TRP A 47 -1.03 -11.43 -8.02
C TRP A 47 0.30 -10.79 -8.47
N GLY A 48 0.90 -9.97 -7.65
CA GLY A 48 2.15 -9.31 -7.91
C GLY A 48 2.84 -9.01 -6.60
N LYS A 49 3.70 -7.98 -6.60
CA LYS A 49 4.54 -7.64 -5.46
C LYS A 49 4.16 -6.28 -4.90
N ILE A 50 4.24 -6.15 -3.59
CA ILE A 50 4.06 -4.87 -2.90
C ILE A 50 5.31 -4.56 -2.10
N VAL A 51 5.84 -3.34 -2.28
CA VAL A 51 6.96 -2.83 -1.51
C VAL A 51 6.50 -1.55 -0.80
N ILE A 52 6.47 -1.59 0.52
CA ILE A 52 6.12 -0.44 1.35
C ILE A 52 7.39 -0.04 2.09
N LYS A 53 7.97 1.09 1.69
CA LYS A 53 9.25 1.52 2.22
C LYS A 53 9.09 2.21 3.56
N ASP A 54 10.23 2.61 4.16
CA ASP A 54 10.29 3.07 5.54
C ASP A 54 9.37 4.27 5.80
N GLY A 55 8.76 4.29 6.97
CA GLY A 55 8.00 5.43 7.45
C GLY A 55 6.64 5.64 6.80
N CYS A 56 6.20 4.75 5.92
CA CYS A 56 4.86 4.84 5.33
C CYS A 56 3.77 4.56 6.36
N ASN A 57 2.56 5.09 6.09
CA ASN A 57 1.38 4.59 6.79
C ASN A 57 0.28 4.25 5.81
N VAL A 58 -0.37 3.13 6.06
CA VAL A 58 -1.55 2.68 5.34
C VAL A 58 -2.66 2.60 6.37
N GLN A 59 -3.59 3.54 6.28
CA GLN A 59 -4.58 3.73 7.32
C GLN A 59 -5.72 2.74 7.21
N GLU A 60 -6.77 2.93 8.02
CA GLU A 60 -7.85 1.96 8.16
C GLU A 60 -8.56 1.69 6.84
N ASN A 61 -8.89 0.41 6.61
CA ASN A 61 -9.73 -0.04 5.50
C ASN A 61 -9.18 0.28 4.10
N CYS A 62 -7.88 0.49 3.98
CA CYS A 62 -7.23 0.63 2.69
C CYS A 62 -7.07 -0.72 2.01
N THR A 63 -7.03 -0.72 0.68
CA THR A 63 -6.73 -1.92 -0.12
C THR A 63 -5.57 -1.62 -1.04
N ILE A 64 -4.56 -2.48 -1.04
CA ILE A 64 -3.45 -2.40 -2.00
C ILE A 64 -3.41 -3.71 -2.77
N HIS A 65 -3.51 -3.60 -4.08
CA HIS A 65 -3.55 -4.75 -4.98
C HIS A 65 -2.96 -4.39 -6.35
N MET A 66 -2.86 -5.36 -7.24
CA MET A 66 -2.32 -5.16 -8.60
C MET A 66 -2.74 -6.30 -9.50
N PHE A 67 -2.52 -6.11 -10.80
CA PHE A 67 -2.61 -7.21 -11.77
C PHE A 67 -1.34 -8.07 -11.75
N PRO A 68 -1.39 -9.29 -12.30
CA PRO A 68 -0.22 -10.19 -12.30
C PRO A 68 1.02 -9.53 -12.93
N GLY A 69 2.17 -9.76 -12.30
CA GLY A 69 3.45 -9.27 -12.78
C GLY A 69 3.76 -7.81 -12.46
N VAL A 70 2.86 -7.12 -11.77
CA VAL A 70 3.03 -5.70 -11.43
C VAL A 70 3.57 -5.57 -10.02
N THR A 71 4.41 -4.56 -9.77
CA THR A 71 4.86 -4.19 -8.43
C THR A 71 4.25 -2.85 -8.04
N VAL A 72 3.55 -2.81 -6.91
CA VAL A 72 3.13 -1.57 -6.28
C VAL A 72 4.24 -1.12 -5.32
N THR A 73 4.66 0.12 -5.44
CA THR A 73 5.69 0.68 -4.56
C THR A 73 5.17 1.92 -3.86
N LEU A 74 5.29 1.93 -2.55
CA LEU A 74 5.12 3.13 -1.73
C LEU A 74 6.52 3.57 -1.30
N GLU A 75 6.95 4.74 -1.78
CA GLU A 75 8.25 5.29 -1.40
C GLU A 75 8.22 5.79 0.04
N GLU A 76 9.38 6.09 0.61
CA GLU A 76 9.50 6.46 2.02
C GLU A 76 8.54 7.58 2.39
N GLY A 77 7.86 7.41 3.52
CA GLY A 77 6.98 8.43 4.08
C GLY A 77 5.67 8.63 3.36
N ALA A 78 5.30 7.78 2.43
CA ALA A 78 3.99 7.90 1.76
C ALA A 78 2.86 7.64 2.76
N HIS A 79 1.80 8.44 2.67
CA HIS A 79 0.63 8.35 3.54
C HIS A 79 -0.59 7.95 2.72
N VAL A 80 -1.23 6.86 3.09
CA VAL A 80 -2.45 6.39 2.42
C VAL A 80 -3.62 6.55 3.38
N GLY A 81 -4.49 7.52 3.08
CA GLY A 81 -5.62 7.88 3.94
C GLY A 81 -6.71 6.81 4.01
N HIS A 82 -7.56 6.94 5.00
CA HIS A 82 -8.61 5.96 5.33
C HIS A 82 -9.42 5.56 4.11
N GLY A 83 -9.57 4.27 3.88
CA GLY A 83 -10.43 3.73 2.83
C GLY A 83 -9.90 3.87 1.41
N ALA A 84 -8.71 4.43 1.19
CA ALA A 84 -8.16 4.59 -0.15
C ALA A 84 -7.83 3.23 -0.77
N ILE A 85 -7.92 3.17 -2.10
CA ILE A 85 -7.58 1.98 -2.87
C ILE A 85 -6.40 2.31 -3.78
N ILE A 86 -5.32 1.55 -3.64
CA ILE A 86 -4.10 1.70 -4.43
C ILE A 86 -3.97 0.45 -5.28
N HIS A 87 -4.09 0.59 -6.59
CA HIS A 87 -4.02 -0.55 -7.50
C HIS A 87 -2.95 -0.31 -8.56
N GLY A 88 -1.92 -1.16 -8.57
CA GLY A 88 -0.91 -1.18 -9.63
C GLY A 88 -0.12 0.11 -9.84
N SER A 89 0.01 0.96 -8.83
CA SER A 89 0.59 2.29 -8.98
C SER A 89 1.86 2.46 -8.16
N HIS A 90 2.55 3.60 -8.36
CA HIS A 90 3.75 3.98 -7.66
C HIS A 90 3.50 5.29 -6.93
N LEU A 91 3.67 5.28 -5.61
CA LEU A 91 3.46 6.46 -4.77
C LEU A 91 4.81 7.06 -4.39
N GLY A 92 5.02 8.32 -4.70
CA GLY A 92 6.27 9.03 -4.41
C GLY A 92 6.47 9.34 -2.94
N LYS A 93 7.70 9.74 -2.60
CA LYS A 93 8.07 10.03 -1.21
C LYS A 93 7.18 11.11 -0.62
N ASN A 94 6.75 10.89 0.61
CA ASN A 94 5.99 11.88 1.39
C ASN A 94 4.71 12.35 0.71
N CYS A 95 4.17 11.59 -0.25
CA CYS A 95 2.88 11.93 -0.82
C CYS A 95 1.76 11.66 0.17
N LEU A 96 0.63 12.32 -0.02
CA LEU A 96 -0.56 12.12 0.78
C LEU A 96 -1.72 11.73 -0.14
N ILE A 97 -2.23 10.51 0.06
CA ILE A 97 -3.43 10.05 -0.65
C ILE A 97 -4.62 10.25 0.27
N GLY A 98 -5.57 11.06 -0.16
CA GLY A 98 -6.72 11.41 0.65
C GLY A 98 -7.71 10.27 0.85
N MET A 99 -8.61 10.45 1.80
CA MET A 99 -9.60 9.44 2.18
C MET A 99 -10.44 8.99 1.00
N ASN A 100 -10.61 7.68 0.86
CA ASN A 100 -11.44 7.05 -0.18
C ASN A 100 -11.05 7.42 -1.61
N ALA A 101 -9.82 7.88 -1.82
CA ALA A 101 -9.31 8.07 -3.17
C ALA A 101 -9.04 6.71 -3.82
N VAL A 102 -9.15 6.65 -5.15
CA VAL A 102 -8.87 5.44 -5.93
C VAL A 102 -7.78 5.76 -6.93
N ILE A 103 -6.62 5.11 -6.79
CA ILE A 103 -5.47 5.28 -7.69
C ILE A 103 -5.32 4.01 -8.50
N MET A 104 -5.43 4.13 -9.82
CA MET A 104 -5.42 2.97 -10.71
C MET A 104 -4.04 2.64 -11.25
N ASP A 105 -3.98 1.64 -12.11
CA ASP A 105 -2.75 1.05 -12.62
C ASP A 105 -1.92 2.03 -13.43
N ASN A 106 -0.60 1.86 -13.38
CA ASN A 106 0.37 2.67 -14.12
C ASN A 106 0.30 4.17 -13.81
N VAL A 107 -0.22 4.53 -12.65
CA VAL A 107 -0.20 5.91 -12.17
C VAL A 107 1.07 6.11 -11.34
N LYS A 108 1.71 7.26 -11.53
CA LYS A 108 2.85 7.68 -10.70
C LYS A 108 2.49 8.96 -9.98
N ILE A 109 2.44 8.89 -8.66
CA ILE A 109 2.22 10.07 -7.82
C ILE A 109 3.60 10.61 -7.45
N GLY A 110 3.84 11.88 -7.75
CA GLY A 110 5.13 12.51 -7.47
C GLY A 110 5.38 12.71 -5.98
N SER A 111 6.66 12.90 -5.64
CA SER A 111 7.06 13.17 -4.26
C SER A 111 6.40 14.44 -3.75
N GLY A 112 5.88 14.41 -2.54
CA GLY A 112 5.23 15.54 -1.89
C GLY A 112 3.87 15.92 -2.45
N CYS A 113 3.33 15.18 -3.42
CA CYS A 113 2.01 15.46 -3.98
C CYS A 113 0.90 15.12 -3.00
N ILE A 114 -0.20 15.85 -3.11
CA ILE A 114 -1.41 15.58 -2.35
C ILE A 114 -2.52 15.21 -3.33
N VAL A 115 -3.13 14.05 -3.13
CA VAL A 115 -4.32 13.63 -3.85
C VAL A 115 -5.50 13.86 -2.92
N GLY A 116 -6.45 14.68 -3.34
CA GLY A 116 -7.60 15.03 -2.50
C GLY A 116 -8.49 13.83 -2.20
N ALA A 117 -9.27 13.94 -1.13
CA ALA A 117 -10.23 12.89 -0.77
C ALA A 117 -11.22 12.63 -1.92
N LEU A 118 -11.63 11.37 -2.09
CA LEU A 118 -12.60 10.94 -3.10
C LEU A 118 -12.13 11.13 -4.55
N THR A 119 -10.86 11.41 -4.78
CA THR A 119 -10.32 11.58 -6.12
C THR A 119 -10.18 10.22 -6.80
N PHE A 120 -10.57 10.17 -8.07
CA PHE A 120 -10.32 9.01 -8.92
C PHE A 120 -9.23 9.38 -9.93
N ILE A 121 -8.10 8.65 -9.90
CA ILE A 121 -7.04 8.82 -10.89
C ILE A 121 -7.03 7.58 -11.77
N LYS A 122 -7.36 7.78 -13.04
CA LYS A 122 -7.51 6.68 -13.98
C LYS A 122 -6.16 6.10 -14.38
N GLU A 123 -6.20 4.93 -14.97
CA GLU A 123 -5.02 4.22 -15.44
C GLU A 123 -4.14 5.11 -16.32
N GLY A 124 -2.85 5.11 -16.07
CA GLY A 124 -1.84 5.79 -16.87
C GLY A 124 -1.72 7.30 -16.65
N ASP A 125 -2.49 7.85 -15.75
CA ASP A 125 -2.40 9.29 -15.45
C ASP A 125 -1.18 9.65 -14.61
#